data_0399913ca5becb858ea105733469b20f
#
_entry.id   0399913ca5becb858ea105733469b20f
#
_cell.length_a   1.000
_cell.length_b   1.000
_cell.length_c   1.000
_cell.angle_alpha   90.00
_cell.angle_beta   90.00
_cell.angle_gamma   90.00
#
_symmetry.space_group_name_H-M   'P 1'
#
loop_
_entity.id
_entity.type
_entity.pdbx_description
1 polymer ?
#
loop_
_entity_poly.entity_id
_entity_poly.type
_entity_poly.pdbx_seq_one_letter_code
_entity_poly.pdbx_strand_id
1 'polypeptide(L)'
;VPKAGADGTVEDITLTTVKVRNFDNTIVTVTPQTLVDDSFKNWIGMQNSDGRRVARKIYYDFNHIHPAGRELCDGLVEKGYFNAGEITPDTVNLTLFRRYAERYLAGHPEVNSSMTIMVHQLEPASLGLPVEFYFFLSDKEWLNYEHNRDDIFEYIYAITPDFGLKIYQQYIGREA
;
A
#
# COMPACT_ATOMS: atom_id res chain seq x y z
N VAL A 1 20.06 8.72 -7.16
CA VAL A 1 20.74 9.74 -6.34
C VAL A 1 19.87 10.97 -6.28
N PRO A 2 18.90 11.03 -5.32
CA PRO A 2 17.87 12.09 -5.30
C PRO A 2 18.44 13.51 -5.21
N LYS A 3 19.48 13.73 -4.40
CA LYS A 3 20.11 15.05 -4.22
C LYS A 3 20.74 15.59 -5.50
N ALA A 4 21.20 14.71 -6.38
CA ALA A 4 21.78 15.08 -7.67
C ALA A 4 20.74 15.12 -8.81
N GLY A 5 19.45 14.91 -8.50
CA GLY A 5 18.39 14.84 -9.51
C GLY A 5 18.51 13.65 -10.48
N ALA A 6 19.28 12.63 -10.12
CA ALA A 6 19.44 11.42 -10.93
C ALA A 6 18.52 10.32 -10.43
N ASP A 7 17.44 10.03 -11.19
CA ASP A 7 16.45 8.98 -10.91
C ASP A 7 16.04 8.28 -12.22
N GLY A 8 16.75 7.22 -12.55
CA GLY A 8 16.54 6.52 -13.82
C GLY A 8 17.60 5.46 -14.10
N THR A 9 17.93 5.25 -15.35
CA THR A 9 18.84 4.22 -15.83
C THR A 9 20.21 4.80 -16.16
N VAL A 10 21.27 4.15 -15.68
CA VAL A 10 22.64 4.51 -16.06
C VAL A 10 22.87 4.12 -17.52
N GLU A 11 23.23 5.11 -18.35
CA GLU A 11 23.52 4.91 -19.77
C GLU A 11 25.02 4.72 -20.04
N ASP A 12 25.85 5.47 -19.31
CA ASP A 12 27.28 5.47 -19.55
C ASP A 12 28.06 5.75 -18.26
N ILE A 13 29.18 5.09 -18.09
CA ILE A 13 30.09 5.29 -16.96
C ILE A 13 31.50 5.48 -17.53
N THR A 14 32.08 6.65 -17.28
CA THR A 14 33.47 6.98 -17.59
C THR A 14 34.27 7.16 -16.30
N LEU A 15 35.57 7.45 -16.43
CA LEU A 15 36.45 7.76 -15.29
C LEU A 15 35.98 8.97 -14.48
N THR A 16 35.32 9.93 -15.12
CA THR A 16 34.97 11.23 -14.50
C THR A 16 33.49 11.51 -14.45
N THR A 17 32.68 10.77 -15.21
CA THR A 17 31.25 11.05 -15.33
C THR A 17 30.40 9.77 -15.38
N VAL A 18 29.23 9.84 -14.79
CA VAL A 18 28.15 8.85 -14.91
C VAL A 18 26.93 9.57 -15.49
N LYS A 19 26.46 9.12 -16.66
CA LYS A 19 25.24 9.61 -17.30
C LYS A 19 24.06 8.76 -16.91
N VAL A 20 23.03 9.43 -16.39
CA VAL A 20 21.77 8.80 -15.99
C VAL A 20 20.65 9.39 -16.84
N ARG A 21 19.93 8.53 -17.57
CA ARG A 21 18.66 8.90 -18.19
C ARG A 21 17.56 8.74 -17.18
N ASN A 22 16.99 9.85 -16.76
CA ASN A 22 15.85 9.90 -15.86
C ASN A 22 14.58 9.35 -16.51
N PHE A 23 13.58 9.01 -15.70
CA PHE A 23 12.29 8.50 -16.16
C PHE A 23 11.49 9.53 -16.97
N ASP A 24 11.78 10.82 -16.84
CA ASP A 24 11.22 11.92 -17.65
C ASP A 24 11.98 12.15 -18.97
N ASN A 25 12.92 11.26 -19.34
CA ASN A 25 13.81 11.34 -20.49
C ASN A 25 14.89 12.44 -20.43
N THR A 26 15.03 13.16 -19.33
CA THR A 26 16.18 14.06 -19.16
C THR A 26 17.46 13.27 -18.88
N ILE A 27 18.61 13.85 -19.25
CA ILE A 27 19.92 13.24 -18.94
C ILE A 27 20.60 14.10 -17.88
N VAL A 28 20.93 13.46 -16.77
CA VAL A 28 21.73 14.04 -15.69
C VAL A 28 23.10 13.40 -15.70
N THR A 29 24.13 14.24 -15.60
CA THR A 29 25.51 13.78 -15.47
C THR A 29 25.99 14.04 -14.05
N VAL A 30 26.40 12.98 -13.35
CA VAL A 30 26.98 13.05 -12.00
C VAL A 30 28.42 12.57 -12.03
N THR A 31 29.21 12.94 -11.02
CA THR A 31 30.56 12.39 -10.85
C THR A 31 30.52 11.04 -10.14
N PRO A 32 31.46 10.11 -10.36
CA PRO A 32 31.59 8.90 -9.55
C PRO A 32 31.67 9.20 -8.05
N GLN A 33 32.31 10.32 -7.68
CA GLN A 33 32.40 10.75 -6.28
C GLN A 33 31.01 10.98 -5.65
N THR A 34 30.05 11.53 -6.39
CA THR A 34 28.65 11.69 -5.93
C THR A 34 28.00 10.38 -5.56
N LEU A 35 28.34 9.28 -6.24
CA LEU A 35 27.83 7.94 -5.91
C LEU A 35 28.52 7.34 -4.68
N VAL A 36 29.72 7.79 -4.34
CA VAL A 36 30.43 7.34 -3.14
C VAL A 36 29.98 8.13 -1.91
N ASP A 37 29.79 9.43 -2.06
CA ASP A 37 29.50 10.34 -0.95
C ASP A 37 28.02 10.34 -0.55
N ASP A 38 27.11 10.07 -1.49
CA ASP A 38 25.68 10.06 -1.25
C ASP A 38 25.10 8.62 -1.27
N SER A 39 24.08 8.39 -0.46
CA SER A 39 23.31 7.16 -0.55
C SER A 39 22.43 7.14 -1.81
N PHE A 40 22.37 6.01 -2.49
CA PHE A 40 21.48 5.78 -3.62
C PHE A 40 20.72 4.46 -3.48
N LYS A 41 19.56 4.37 -4.12
CA LYS A 41 18.81 3.12 -4.21
C LYS A 41 19.14 2.44 -5.54
N ASN A 42 19.60 1.19 -5.46
CA ASN A 42 19.76 0.34 -6.63
C ASN A 42 18.52 -0.55 -6.79
N TRP A 43 17.77 -0.35 -7.85
CA TRP A 43 16.55 -1.09 -8.14
C TRP A 43 16.77 -2.50 -8.68
N ILE A 44 18.00 -2.89 -9.04
CA ILE A 44 18.29 -4.21 -9.58
C ILE A 44 17.88 -5.34 -8.61
N GLY A 45 18.03 -5.13 -7.31
CA GLY A 45 17.58 -6.09 -6.30
C GLY A 45 16.06 -6.30 -6.32
N MET A 46 15.28 -5.24 -6.54
CA MET A 46 13.83 -5.33 -6.71
C MET A 46 13.47 -6.02 -8.03
N GLN A 47 14.14 -5.66 -9.13
CA GLN A 47 13.91 -6.29 -10.43
C GLN A 47 14.19 -7.80 -10.42
N ASN A 48 15.18 -8.24 -9.66
CA ASN A 48 15.56 -9.66 -9.51
C ASN A 48 14.78 -10.38 -8.40
N SER A 49 13.99 -9.69 -7.59
CA SER A 49 13.15 -10.29 -6.54
C SER A 49 11.84 -10.84 -7.12
N ASP A 50 11.12 -11.62 -6.32
CA ASP A 50 9.85 -12.24 -6.71
C ASP A 50 8.65 -11.29 -6.63
N GLY A 51 8.85 -10.00 -6.29
CA GLY A 51 7.76 -9.03 -6.26
C GLY A 51 8.20 -7.61 -5.94
N ARG A 52 7.36 -6.66 -6.36
CA ARG A 52 7.51 -5.25 -6.04
C ARG A 52 6.63 -4.87 -4.86
N ARG A 53 7.24 -4.28 -3.82
CA ARG A 53 6.57 -3.94 -2.58
C ARG A 53 5.51 -2.84 -2.75
N VAL A 54 4.34 -3.09 -2.17
CA VAL A 54 3.33 -2.09 -1.86
C VAL A 54 3.36 -1.82 -0.34
N ALA A 55 3.39 -0.56 0.04
CA ALA A 55 3.23 -0.12 1.43
C ALA A 55 2.43 1.18 1.40
N ARG A 56 1.11 1.09 1.62
CA ARG A 56 0.18 2.22 1.55
C ARG A 56 -0.66 2.28 2.82
N LYS A 57 -0.88 3.49 3.32
CA LYS A 57 -1.65 3.76 4.53
C LYS A 57 -3.02 4.32 4.17
N ILE A 58 -4.04 3.81 4.85
CA ILE A 58 -5.38 4.38 4.85
C ILE A 58 -5.68 4.83 6.28
N TYR A 59 -6.21 6.04 6.45
CA TYR A 59 -6.55 6.59 7.75
C TYR A 59 -8.03 6.37 8.02
N TYR A 60 -8.34 5.71 9.14
CA TYR A 60 -9.71 5.43 9.56
C TYR A 60 -10.14 6.35 10.69
N ASP A 61 -11.40 6.77 10.66
CA ASP A 61 -12.00 7.59 11.71
C ASP A 61 -12.24 6.74 12.97
N PHE A 62 -11.68 7.17 14.09
CA PHE A 62 -11.83 6.50 15.39
C PHE A 62 -13.28 6.34 15.84
N ASN A 63 -14.17 7.27 15.49
CA ASN A 63 -15.57 7.23 15.88
C ASN A 63 -16.33 6.05 15.25
N HIS A 64 -15.76 5.42 14.24
CA HIS A 64 -16.32 4.28 13.52
C HIS A 64 -15.65 2.94 13.89
N ILE A 65 -14.78 2.93 14.91
CA ILE A 65 -14.12 1.71 15.39
C ILE A 65 -14.82 1.26 16.68
N HIS A 66 -15.53 0.14 16.59
CA HIS A 66 -16.35 -0.40 17.69
C HIS A 66 -16.54 -1.92 17.55
N PRO A 67 -17.05 -2.64 18.57
CA PRO A 67 -17.48 -4.02 18.41
C PRO A 67 -18.51 -4.14 17.28
N ALA A 68 -18.41 -5.19 16.48
CA ALA A 68 -19.21 -5.33 15.25
C ALA A 68 -20.72 -5.40 15.54
N GLY A 69 -21.12 -6.06 16.63
CA GLY A 69 -22.52 -6.35 16.89
C GLY A 69 -23.06 -7.45 15.97
N ARG A 70 -24.28 -7.93 16.24
CA ARG A 70 -24.89 -9.03 15.49
C ARG A 70 -25.25 -8.62 14.07
N GLU A 71 -25.88 -7.47 13.91
CA GLU A 71 -26.34 -6.96 12.61
C GLU A 71 -25.20 -6.86 11.59
N LEU A 72 -24.07 -6.26 12.02
CA LEU A 72 -22.90 -6.17 11.15
C LEU A 72 -22.32 -7.57 10.83
N CYS A 73 -22.22 -8.47 11.82
CA CYS A 73 -21.73 -9.82 11.58
C CYS A 73 -22.62 -10.58 10.58
N ASP A 74 -23.94 -10.50 10.73
CA ASP A 74 -24.90 -11.16 9.83
C ASP A 74 -24.77 -10.59 8.40
N GLY A 75 -24.66 -9.29 8.27
CA GLY A 75 -24.44 -8.62 6.97
C GLY A 75 -23.12 -9.02 6.30
N LEU A 76 -22.04 -9.19 7.08
CA LEU A 76 -20.75 -9.64 6.55
C LEU A 76 -20.78 -11.10 6.06
N VAL A 77 -21.57 -11.95 6.74
CA VAL A 77 -21.80 -13.33 6.32
C VAL A 77 -22.67 -13.39 5.06
N GLU A 78 -23.76 -12.61 5.01
CA GLU A 78 -24.65 -12.53 3.85
C GLU A 78 -23.90 -12.07 2.58
N LYS A 79 -22.98 -11.10 2.72
CA LYS A 79 -22.11 -10.63 1.62
C LYS A 79 -20.98 -11.61 1.27
N GLY A 80 -20.84 -12.72 2.01
CA GLY A 80 -19.79 -13.72 1.75
C GLY A 80 -18.39 -13.35 2.19
N TYR A 81 -18.24 -12.30 3.02
CA TYR A 81 -16.93 -11.94 3.56
C TYR A 81 -16.44 -12.94 4.60
N PHE A 82 -17.36 -13.60 5.34
CA PHE A 82 -17.07 -14.62 6.34
C PHE A 82 -18.09 -15.75 6.27
N ASN A 83 -17.71 -16.91 6.79
CA ASN A 83 -18.63 -18.03 6.97
C ASN A 83 -19.43 -17.87 8.27
N ALA A 84 -20.61 -18.50 8.33
CA ALA A 84 -21.41 -18.53 9.53
C ALA A 84 -20.62 -19.16 10.71
N GLY A 85 -20.59 -18.44 11.84
CA GLY A 85 -19.85 -18.87 13.03
C GLY A 85 -18.34 -18.57 13.03
N GLU A 86 -17.81 -17.99 11.95
CA GLU A 86 -16.38 -17.59 11.87
C GLU A 86 -16.08 -16.33 12.68
N ILE A 87 -17.06 -15.47 12.86
CA ILE A 87 -16.93 -14.18 13.54
C ILE A 87 -17.92 -14.04 14.69
N THR A 88 -17.60 -13.21 15.66
CA THR A 88 -18.42 -12.95 16.84
C THR A 88 -18.75 -11.46 16.97
N PRO A 89 -19.94 -11.12 17.51
CA PRO A 89 -20.37 -9.73 17.70
C PRO A 89 -19.46 -8.87 18.57
N ASP A 90 -18.70 -9.49 19.46
CA ASP A 90 -17.76 -8.80 20.36
C ASP A 90 -16.44 -8.44 19.66
N THR A 91 -16.19 -9.00 18.48
CA THR A 91 -14.99 -8.68 17.71
C THR A 91 -15.08 -7.25 17.16
N VAL A 92 -13.99 -6.49 17.30
CA VAL A 92 -13.93 -5.13 16.76
C VAL A 92 -13.99 -5.16 15.23
N ASN A 93 -14.83 -4.32 14.65
CA ASN A 93 -15.07 -4.24 13.21
C ASN A 93 -13.78 -4.04 12.40
N LEU A 94 -12.84 -3.21 12.87
CA LEU A 94 -11.54 -3.05 12.25
C LEU A 94 -10.71 -4.33 12.24
N THR A 95 -10.86 -5.19 13.27
CA THR A 95 -10.20 -6.50 13.30
C THR A 95 -10.76 -7.42 12.21
N LEU A 96 -12.09 -7.43 12.03
CA LEU A 96 -12.74 -8.18 10.96
C LEU A 96 -12.28 -7.69 9.59
N PHE A 97 -12.27 -6.38 9.39
CA PHE A 97 -11.81 -5.77 8.15
C PHE A 97 -10.36 -6.17 7.81
N ARG A 98 -9.43 -6.05 8.77
CA ARG A 98 -8.02 -6.41 8.55
C ARG A 98 -7.85 -7.88 8.20
N ARG A 99 -8.55 -8.80 8.91
CA ARG A 99 -8.53 -10.23 8.60
C ARG A 99 -9.06 -10.55 7.21
N TYR A 100 -10.16 -9.90 6.83
CA TYR A 100 -10.68 -10.03 5.48
C TYR A 100 -9.73 -9.49 4.43
N ALA A 101 -9.18 -8.29 4.63
CA ALA A 101 -8.25 -7.66 3.71
C ALA A 101 -6.97 -8.51 3.50
N GLU A 102 -6.40 -9.10 4.55
CA GLU A 102 -5.27 -10.03 4.43
C GLU A 102 -5.64 -11.28 3.62
N ARG A 103 -6.83 -11.84 3.86
CA ARG A 103 -7.32 -12.99 3.10
C ARG A 103 -7.58 -12.65 1.63
N TYR A 104 -8.17 -11.50 1.36
CA TYR A 104 -8.37 -10.99 0.01
C TYR A 104 -7.04 -10.83 -0.74
N LEU A 105 -6.06 -10.18 -0.11
CA LEU A 105 -4.73 -10.02 -0.69
C LEU A 105 -4.04 -11.35 -0.94
N ALA A 106 -4.13 -12.30 -0.01
CA ALA A 106 -3.51 -13.61 -0.16
C ALA A 106 -4.14 -14.45 -1.30
N GLY A 107 -5.42 -14.22 -1.61
CA GLY A 107 -6.12 -14.87 -2.72
C GLY A 107 -6.09 -14.11 -4.04
N HIS A 108 -5.50 -12.90 -4.07
CA HIS A 108 -5.51 -12.07 -5.27
C HIS A 108 -4.45 -12.54 -6.28
N PRO A 109 -4.79 -12.70 -7.57
CA PRO A 109 -3.88 -13.30 -8.57
C PRO A 109 -2.60 -12.50 -8.79
N GLU A 110 -2.64 -11.19 -8.66
CA GLU A 110 -1.49 -10.30 -8.86
C GLU A 110 -0.59 -10.17 -7.62
N VAL A 111 -1.06 -10.64 -6.46
CA VAL A 111 -0.29 -10.59 -5.20
C VAL A 111 0.55 -11.84 -5.05
N ASN A 112 1.84 -11.66 -4.78
CA ASN A 112 2.72 -12.77 -4.47
C ASN A 112 2.50 -13.27 -3.04
N SER A 113 1.68 -14.31 -2.88
CA SER A 113 1.32 -14.89 -1.59
C SER A 113 2.47 -15.62 -0.88
N SER A 114 3.59 -15.88 -1.56
CA SER A 114 4.79 -16.44 -0.93
C SER A 114 5.62 -15.39 -0.17
N MET A 115 5.35 -14.10 -0.42
CA MET A 115 5.99 -12.98 0.26
C MET A 115 5.11 -12.46 1.42
N THR A 116 5.65 -11.56 2.23
CA THR A 116 4.94 -11.00 3.38
C THR A 116 3.68 -10.27 2.95
N ILE A 117 2.54 -10.67 3.53
CA ILE A 117 1.27 -9.94 3.45
C ILE A 117 0.89 -9.55 4.87
N MET A 118 0.61 -8.28 5.09
CA MET A 118 0.28 -7.76 6.41
C MET A 118 -0.63 -6.53 6.27
N VAL A 119 -1.72 -6.53 7.04
CA VAL A 119 -2.58 -5.36 7.23
C VAL A 119 -2.59 -5.01 8.72
N HIS A 120 -1.87 -3.97 9.10
CA HIS A 120 -1.63 -3.65 10.50
C HIS A 120 -1.85 -2.17 10.83
N GLN A 121 -2.11 -1.92 12.10
CA GLN A 121 -2.24 -0.55 12.61
C GLN A 121 -0.86 0.05 12.84
N LEU A 122 -0.74 1.34 12.58
CA LEU A 122 0.37 2.16 13.01
C LEU A 122 -0.06 3.04 14.20
N GLU A 123 0.87 3.84 14.70
CA GLU A 123 0.56 4.78 15.77
C GLU A 123 -0.50 5.79 15.34
N PRO A 124 -1.47 6.08 16.23
CA PRO A 124 -2.50 7.08 15.99
C PRO A 124 -1.92 8.44 15.56
N ALA A 125 -2.59 9.10 14.61
CA ALA A 125 -2.20 10.40 14.10
C ALA A 125 -3.37 11.39 14.13
N SER A 126 -3.09 12.66 13.88
CA SER A 126 -4.12 13.70 13.80
C SER A 126 -5.15 13.47 12.70
N LEU A 127 -4.78 12.66 11.70
CA LEU A 127 -5.65 12.26 10.59
C LEU A 127 -6.41 10.95 10.86
N GLY A 128 -6.50 10.49 12.10
CA GLY A 128 -7.15 9.22 12.46
C GLY A 128 -6.17 8.07 12.68
N LEU A 129 -6.69 6.84 12.67
CA LEU A 129 -5.89 5.63 12.83
C LEU A 129 -5.36 5.15 11.49
N PRO A 130 -4.04 5.22 11.25
CA PRO A 130 -3.46 4.68 10.01
C PRO A 130 -3.38 3.16 10.07
N VAL A 131 -3.91 2.52 9.03
CA VAL A 131 -3.75 1.09 8.77
C VAL A 131 -2.88 0.95 7.54
N GLU A 132 -1.75 0.29 7.67
CA GLU A 132 -0.83 0.03 6.57
C GLU A 132 -1.14 -1.32 5.92
N PHE A 133 -1.26 -1.28 4.60
CA PHE A 133 -1.35 -2.44 3.73
C PHE A 133 0.04 -2.70 3.16
N TYR A 134 0.64 -3.80 3.58
CA TYR A 134 1.99 -4.19 3.20
C TYR A 134 1.95 -5.53 2.48
N PHE A 135 2.27 -5.55 1.20
CA PHE A 135 2.28 -6.76 0.38
C PHE A 135 3.18 -6.58 -0.85
N PHE A 136 3.30 -7.62 -1.68
CA PHE A 136 4.11 -7.58 -2.89
C PHE A 136 3.28 -7.99 -4.10
N LEU A 137 3.38 -7.21 -5.18
CA LEU A 137 2.82 -7.55 -6.48
C LEU A 137 3.85 -8.35 -7.29
N SER A 138 3.39 -9.39 -7.98
CA SER A 138 4.23 -10.27 -8.80
C SER A 138 4.75 -9.54 -10.03
N ASP A 139 3.89 -8.75 -10.69
CA ASP A 139 4.31 -7.91 -11.80
C ASP A 139 5.03 -6.65 -11.29
N LYS A 140 6.25 -6.46 -11.76
CA LYS A 140 7.14 -5.37 -11.33
C LYS A 140 7.26 -4.27 -12.37
N GLU A 141 6.71 -4.50 -13.58
CA GLU A 141 6.65 -3.49 -14.61
C GLU A 141 5.84 -2.28 -14.10
N TRP A 142 6.32 -1.07 -14.33
CA TRP A 142 5.79 0.10 -13.64
C TRP A 142 4.31 0.34 -13.91
N LEU A 143 3.90 0.31 -15.16
CA LEU A 143 2.50 0.59 -15.54
C LEU A 143 1.55 -0.45 -14.95
N ASN A 144 1.88 -1.73 -15.08
CA ASN A 144 1.09 -2.84 -14.56
C ASN A 144 1.04 -2.80 -13.02
N TYR A 145 2.18 -2.51 -12.39
CA TYR A 145 2.26 -2.37 -10.94
C TYR A 145 1.33 -1.25 -10.42
N GLU A 146 1.30 -0.08 -11.08
CA GLU A 146 0.44 1.03 -10.66
C GLU A 146 -1.04 0.65 -10.84
N HIS A 147 -1.43 0.07 -11.98
CA HIS A 147 -2.81 -0.34 -12.24
C HIS A 147 -3.26 -1.43 -11.26
N ASN A 148 -2.53 -2.52 -11.12
CA ASN A 148 -2.89 -3.61 -10.21
C ASN A 148 -3.00 -3.13 -8.75
N ARG A 149 -2.11 -2.24 -8.34
CA ARG A 149 -2.16 -1.63 -7.02
C ARG A 149 -3.44 -0.79 -6.85
N ASP A 150 -3.76 0.04 -7.83
CA ASP A 150 -4.91 0.94 -7.75
C ASP A 150 -6.21 0.14 -7.77
N ASP A 151 -6.36 -0.88 -8.59
CA ASP A 151 -7.52 -1.79 -8.61
C ASP A 151 -7.75 -2.46 -7.24
N ILE A 152 -6.67 -2.93 -6.61
CA ILE A 152 -6.73 -3.51 -5.26
C ILE A 152 -7.22 -2.48 -4.23
N PHE A 153 -6.70 -1.25 -4.27
CA PHE A 153 -7.08 -0.22 -3.31
C PHE A 153 -8.48 0.34 -3.55
N GLU A 154 -8.92 0.45 -4.80
CA GLU A 154 -10.30 0.81 -5.13
C GLU A 154 -11.29 -0.19 -4.54
N TYR A 155 -11.01 -1.49 -4.66
CA TYR A 155 -11.81 -2.50 -4.00
C TYR A 155 -11.81 -2.35 -2.47
N ILE A 156 -10.65 -2.15 -1.84
CA ILE A 156 -10.51 -1.94 -0.40
C ILE A 156 -11.31 -0.71 0.06
N TYR A 157 -11.27 0.38 -0.70
CA TYR A 157 -12.07 1.58 -0.41
C TYR A 157 -13.57 1.30 -0.51
N ALA A 158 -13.99 0.58 -1.54
CA ALA A 158 -15.39 0.27 -1.79
C ALA A 158 -16.02 -0.60 -0.69
N ILE A 159 -15.29 -1.57 -0.15
CA ILE A 159 -15.80 -2.47 0.90
C ILE A 159 -15.68 -1.89 2.32
N THR A 160 -14.90 -0.85 2.54
CA THR A 160 -14.69 -0.24 3.87
C THR A 160 -16.00 0.05 4.60
N PRO A 161 -17.03 0.66 3.98
CA PRO A 161 -18.32 0.92 4.65
C PRO A 161 -19.07 -0.34 5.06
N ASP A 162 -18.88 -1.46 4.37
CA ASP A 162 -19.52 -2.74 4.71
C ASP A 162 -19.10 -3.26 6.07
N PHE A 163 -17.94 -2.85 6.55
CA PHE A 163 -17.42 -3.15 7.88
C PHE A 163 -17.79 -2.08 8.93
N GLY A 164 -18.68 -1.14 8.59
CA GLY A 164 -19.03 -0.02 9.47
C GLY A 164 -17.90 0.98 9.67
N LEU A 165 -16.84 0.90 8.86
CA LEU A 165 -15.68 1.78 8.94
C LEU A 165 -15.85 2.98 8.03
N LYS A 166 -15.18 4.08 8.38
CA LYS A 166 -15.11 5.29 7.58
C LYS A 166 -13.66 5.73 7.40
N ILE A 167 -13.29 6.02 6.16
CA ILE A 167 -12.02 6.64 5.85
C ILE A 167 -12.07 8.10 6.33
N TYR A 168 -11.04 8.51 7.07
CA TYR A 168 -10.95 9.88 7.54
C TYR A 168 -10.79 10.84 6.35
N GLN A 169 -11.60 11.88 6.34
CA GLN A 169 -11.51 12.99 5.40
C GLN A 169 -11.64 14.29 6.19
N GLN A 170 -10.72 15.20 5.97
CA GLN A 170 -10.80 16.52 6.56
C GLN A 170 -11.80 17.37 5.77
N TYR A 171 -12.94 17.66 6.36
CA TYR A 171 -13.87 18.62 5.80
C TYR A 171 -13.51 20.02 6.30
N ILE A 172 -13.23 20.92 5.38
CA ILE A 172 -13.23 22.36 5.70
C ILE A 172 -14.70 22.76 5.76
N GLY A 173 -15.27 22.75 6.98
CA GLY A 173 -16.64 23.21 7.18
C GLY A 173 -16.78 24.66 6.69
N ARG A 174 -17.64 24.93 5.74
CA ARG A 174 -18.22 26.26 5.65
C ARG A 174 -19.12 26.38 6.87
N GLU A 175 -18.74 27.22 7.83
CA GLU A 175 -19.69 27.71 8.82
C GLU A 175 -20.86 28.33 8.04
N ALA A 176 -22.07 27.78 8.26
CA ALA A 176 -23.29 28.33 7.72
C ALA A 176 -23.78 29.44 8.66
#